data_75e73824d9c848c09a39e509f4bdd250
#
_entry.id   75e73824d9c848c09a39e509f4bdd250
#
_cell.length_a   1.000
_cell.length_b   1.000
_cell.length_c   1.000
_cell.angle_alpha   90.00
_cell.angle_beta   90.00
_cell.angle_gamma   90.00
#
_symmetry.space_group_name_H-M   'P 1'
#
loop_
_entity.id
_entity.type
_entity.pdbx_description
1 polymer ?
#
loop_
_entity_poly.entity_id
_entity_poly.type
_entity_poly.pdbx_seq_one_letter_code
_entity_poly.pdbx_strand_id
1 'polypeptide(L)'
;MSRELVNGVTVLGNLAIDVINGAPRSPGGCASFAGVALQAAGGRGRIVAMGAEQDHTLFAPLRERFGDLVMILPADRTSGFRLDYEDVDHRRMSVDAIGPVWGRAEVEAADPDTTWVHLAPLLRTDFPAETLALLSERGHRVAYDGQGLVRADRLGPLVEDSHFPADLLTHLDILKLAEDEAVVVADGEFDAAVAARLGVPEIVVTYGSEGCDIHVDGTVSRVPAAWRVLDVQTTGAGDMFTACYVANRAAGAEPTRAAELASELVARELEKRLHVGSPDPV
;
A
#
# COMPACT_ATOMS: atom_id res chain seq x y z
N MET A 1 -3.77 17.48 -25.80
CA MET A 1 -3.94 16.08 -26.28
C MET A 1 -3.82 15.19 -25.07
N SER A 2 -4.87 14.47 -24.71
CA SER A 2 -4.78 13.46 -23.64
C SER A 2 -3.80 12.37 -24.10
N ARG A 3 -2.80 12.08 -23.28
CA ARG A 3 -1.87 10.97 -23.50
C ARG A 3 -2.67 9.66 -23.41
N GLU A 4 -2.43 8.73 -24.30
CA GLU A 4 -3.04 7.40 -24.22
C GLU A 4 -2.38 6.64 -23.06
N LEU A 5 -3.17 6.18 -22.09
CA LEU A 5 -2.68 5.44 -20.93
C LEU A 5 -2.40 3.99 -21.33
N VAL A 6 -1.28 3.48 -20.82
CA VAL A 6 -0.86 2.10 -21.06
C VAL A 6 -1.49 1.19 -20.00
N ASN A 7 -1.93 0.01 -20.40
CA ASN A 7 -2.45 -0.97 -19.44
C ASN A 7 -1.35 -1.43 -18.47
N GLY A 8 -1.54 -1.20 -17.20
CA GLY A 8 -0.56 -1.44 -16.15
C GLY A 8 -0.83 -0.65 -14.88
N VAL A 9 0.12 -0.65 -13.95
CA VAL A 9 0.00 0.04 -12.67
C VAL A 9 1.25 0.88 -12.33
N THR A 10 1.05 2.12 -11.92
CA THR A 10 2.07 2.95 -11.26
C THR A 10 1.76 3.00 -9.77
N VAL A 11 2.70 2.57 -8.95
CA VAL A 11 2.61 2.71 -7.48
C VAL A 11 3.27 4.02 -7.08
N LEU A 12 2.53 4.87 -6.36
CA LEU A 12 3.03 6.12 -5.78
C LEU A 12 3.03 6.00 -4.26
N GLY A 13 4.12 6.39 -3.61
CA GLY A 13 4.20 6.36 -2.15
C GLY A 13 5.47 7.00 -1.60
N ASN A 14 5.56 7.08 -0.29
CA ASN A 14 6.75 7.58 0.38
C ASN A 14 7.67 6.43 0.77
N LEU A 15 8.99 6.64 0.66
CA LEU A 15 9.96 5.79 1.32
C LEU A 15 9.86 6.00 2.84
N ALA A 16 10.12 4.96 3.60
CA ALA A 16 10.21 5.04 5.04
C ALA A 16 11.54 4.51 5.55
N ILE A 17 11.94 5.00 6.70
CA ILE A 17 13.05 4.47 7.49
C ILE A 17 12.46 3.83 8.72
N ASP A 18 12.61 2.53 8.83
CA ASP A 18 12.10 1.75 9.93
C ASP A 18 13.21 1.43 10.94
N VAL A 19 12.87 1.53 12.23
CA VAL A 19 13.68 1.05 13.35
C VAL A 19 12.88 -0.04 14.06
N ILE A 20 13.27 -1.29 13.88
CA ILE A 20 12.53 -2.45 14.40
C ILE A 20 13.24 -2.97 15.65
N ASN A 21 12.56 -2.99 16.80
CA ASN A 21 13.10 -3.46 18.09
C ASN A 21 14.46 -2.82 18.44
N GLY A 22 14.64 -1.54 18.13
CA GLY A 22 15.90 -0.84 18.37
C GLY A 22 17.07 -1.26 17.47
N ALA A 23 16.83 -2.08 16.43
CA ALA A 23 17.82 -2.45 15.43
C ALA A 23 18.31 -1.23 14.61
N PRO A 24 19.38 -1.33 13.82
CA PRO A 24 19.79 -0.31 12.89
C PRO A 24 18.66 0.08 11.92
N ARG A 25 18.73 1.31 11.41
CA ARG A 25 17.78 1.85 10.40
C ARG A 25 17.73 0.92 9.19
N SER A 26 16.52 0.58 8.75
CA SER A 26 16.28 -0.26 7.57
C SER A 26 15.31 0.42 6.59
N PRO A 27 15.38 0.08 5.30
CA PRO A 27 14.40 0.54 4.32
C PRO A 27 13.01 0.04 4.68
N GLY A 28 12.02 0.92 4.57
CA GLY A 28 10.61 0.61 4.77
C GLY A 28 9.75 1.30 3.73
N GLY A 29 8.45 1.25 3.94
CA GLY A 29 7.44 1.81 3.05
C GLY A 29 7.03 0.85 1.94
N CYS A 30 5.88 1.14 1.34
CA CYS A 30 5.25 0.28 0.34
C CYS A 30 6.14 -0.01 -0.87
N ALA A 31 6.97 0.96 -1.31
CA ALA A 31 7.87 0.78 -2.45
C ALA A 31 8.77 -0.46 -2.33
N SER A 32 9.24 -0.77 -1.12
CA SER A 32 10.09 -1.92 -0.84
C SER A 32 9.36 -3.26 -1.10
N PHE A 33 8.07 -3.30 -0.85
CA PHE A 33 7.25 -4.50 -0.97
C PHE A 33 6.50 -4.59 -2.31
N ALA A 34 6.06 -3.46 -2.85
CA ALA A 34 5.37 -3.40 -4.14
C ALA A 34 6.23 -3.92 -5.30
N GLY A 35 7.56 -3.73 -5.24
CA GLY A 35 8.50 -4.23 -6.26
C GLY A 35 8.43 -5.75 -6.44
N VAL A 36 8.31 -6.49 -5.34
CA VAL A 36 8.13 -7.96 -5.38
C VAL A 36 6.85 -8.33 -6.11
N ALA A 37 5.76 -7.64 -5.78
CA ALA A 37 4.45 -7.89 -6.38
C ALA A 37 4.43 -7.59 -7.89
N LEU A 38 5.01 -6.46 -8.32
CA LEU A 38 5.05 -6.08 -9.73
C LEU A 38 5.92 -7.02 -10.57
N GLN A 39 7.05 -7.47 -10.04
CA GLN A 39 7.89 -8.48 -10.71
C GLN A 39 7.15 -9.80 -10.87
N ALA A 40 6.43 -10.25 -9.84
CA ALA A 40 5.70 -11.52 -9.88
C ALA A 40 4.49 -11.47 -10.81
N ALA A 41 3.79 -10.36 -10.88
CA ALA A 41 2.65 -10.19 -11.78
C ALA A 41 3.04 -10.17 -13.26
N GLY A 42 4.34 -9.95 -13.58
CA GLY A 42 4.85 -9.97 -14.96
C GLY A 42 4.24 -8.89 -15.86
N GLY A 43 3.50 -7.97 -15.28
CA GLY A 43 2.81 -6.89 -15.96
C GLY A 43 3.67 -5.64 -16.15
N ARG A 44 3.13 -4.67 -16.87
CA ARG A 44 3.70 -3.33 -16.94
C ARG A 44 3.41 -2.60 -15.65
N GLY A 45 4.46 -2.19 -14.96
CA GLY A 45 4.31 -1.41 -13.75
C GLY A 45 5.59 -0.66 -13.40
N ARG A 46 5.47 0.36 -12.59
CA ARG A 46 6.61 1.05 -11.98
C ARG A 46 6.23 1.57 -10.61
N ILE A 47 7.24 1.85 -9.85
CA ILE A 47 7.13 2.46 -8.54
C ILE A 47 7.79 3.84 -8.61
N VAL A 48 7.07 4.85 -8.19
CA VAL A 48 7.66 6.17 -7.96
C VAL A 48 7.50 6.49 -6.49
N ALA A 49 8.61 6.67 -5.81
CA ALA A 49 8.62 6.91 -4.38
C ALA A 49 9.35 8.22 -4.06
N MET A 50 9.02 8.87 -2.95
CA MET A 50 9.71 10.07 -2.49
C MET A 50 10.54 9.77 -1.24
N GLY A 51 11.75 10.37 -1.18
CA GLY A 51 12.62 10.28 -0.03
C GLY A 51 13.73 11.31 -0.07
N ALA A 52 14.33 11.64 1.07
CA ALA A 52 15.40 12.62 1.17
C ALA A 52 16.67 12.10 0.51
N GLU A 53 17.37 12.99 -0.20
CA GLU A 53 18.60 12.66 -0.91
C GLU A 53 19.69 12.09 0.03
N GLN A 54 19.77 12.61 1.23
CA GLN A 54 20.70 12.16 2.27
C GLN A 54 20.49 10.69 2.70
N ASP A 55 19.29 10.15 2.47
CA ASP A 55 18.94 8.77 2.83
C ASP A 55 19.04 7.79 1.65
N HIS A 56 19.42 8.26 0.44
CA HIS A 56 19.48 7.43 -0.78
C HIS A 56 20.38 6.22 -0.67
N THR A 57 21.45 6.29 0.15
CA THR A 57 22.34 5.14 0.39
C THR A 57 21.62 3.99 1.08
N LEU A 58 20.67 4.31 1.96
CA LEU A 58 19.86 3.29 2.65
C LEU A 58 18.95 2.54 1.66
N PHE A 59 18.51 3.21 0.60
CA PHE A 59 17.63 2.66 -0.44
C PHE A 59 18.38 2.13 -1.67
N ALA A 60 19.71 2.07 -1.64
CA ALA A 60 20.50 1.49 -2.72
C ALA A 60 20.10 0.03 -3.03
N PRO A 61 19.88 -0.86 -2.03
CA PRO A 61 19.44 -2.24 -2.28
C PRO A 61 18.11 -2.32 -3.05
N LEU A 62 17.17 -1.40 -2.81
CA LEU A 62 15.91 -1.31 -3.54
C LEU A 62 16.15 -1.07 -5.04
N ARG A 63 17.04 -0.13 -5.36
CA ARG A 63 17.41 0.17 -6.76
C ARG A 63 18.19 -0.98 -7.39
N GLU A 64 19.10 -1.60 -6.67
CA GLU A 64 19.87 -2.76 -7.16
C GLU A 64 18.96 -3.94 -7.49
N ARG A 65 17.96 -4.21 -6.63
CA ARG A 65 17.04 -5.33 -6.81
C ARG A 65 16.03 -5.09 -7.93
N PHE A 66 15.47 -3.90 -8.05
CA PHE A 66 14.34 -3.62 -8.92
C PHE A 66 14.69 -2.76 -10.15
N GLY A 67 15.91 -2.19 -10.20
CA GLY A 67 16.39 -1.44 -11.36
C GLY A 67 15.44 -0.32 -11.81
N ASP A 68 15.13 -0.30 -13.10
CA ASP A 68 14.28 0.71 -13.73
C ASP A 68 12.80 0.67 -13.28
N LEU A 69 12.41 -0.38 -12.55
CA LEU A 69 11.07 -0.46 -11.97
C LEU A 69 10.85 0.60 -10.90
N VAL A 70 11.92 1.08 -10.25
CA VAL A 70 11.86 2.03 -9.14
C VAL A 70 12.49 3.36 -9.51
N MET A 71 11.70 4.43 -9.43
CA MET A 71 12.12 5.82 -9.52
C MET A 71 12.00 6.47 -8.14
N ILE A 72 13.04 7.14 -7.67
CA ILE A 72 13.00 7.90 -6.42
C ILE A 72 13.08 9.39 -6.75
N LEU A 73 12.02 10.13 -6.42
CA LEU A 73 11.97 11.57 -6.49
C LEU A 73 12.58 12.17 -5.21
N PRO A 74 13.36 13.24 -5.33
CA PRO A 74 13.94 13.91 -4.16
C PRO A 74 12.85 14.59 -3.33
N ALA A 75 13.02 14.55 -2.01
CA ALA A 75 12.18 15.24 -1.04
C ALA A 75 13.03 15.82 0.09
N ASP A 76 12.46 16.73 0.89
CA ASP A 76 13.15 17.36 2.01
C ASP A 76 13.40 16.40 3.17
N ARG A 77 12.57 15.37 3.30
CA ARG A 77 12.66 14.36 4.36
C ARG A 77 12.11 13.00 3.91
N THR A 78 12.55 11.96 4.60
CA THR A 78 12.02 10.60 4.48
C THR A 78 11.10 10.33 5.67
N SER A 79 9.98 9.62 5.47
CA SER A 79 9.12 9.15 6.56
C SER A 79 9.93 8.28 7.52
N GLY A 80 9.58 8.25 8.80
CA GLY A 80 10.29 7.43 9.78
C GLY A 80 9.33 6.78 10.76
N PHE A 81 9.56 5.48 11.01
CA PHE A 81 8.74 4.72 11.96
C PHE A 81 9.62 3.90 12.89
N ARG A 82 9.12 3.72 14.10
CA ARG A 82 9.64 2.75 15.06
C ARG A 82 8.59 1.69 15.30
N LEU A 83 9.00 0.44 15.20
CA LEU A 83 8.18 -0.74 15.37
C LEU A 83 8.76 -1.59 16.51
N ASP A 84 8.06 -1.64 17.63
CA ASP A 84 8.45 -2.46 18.79
C ASP A 84 7.50 -3.65 18.87
N TYR A 85 7.99 -4.84 18.49
CA TYR A 85 7.25 -6.09 18.54
C TYR A 85 7.31 -6.68 19.94
N GLU A 86 6.16 -6.89 20.56
CA GLU A 86 6.03 -7.64 21.82
C GLU A 86 6.04 -9.15 21.55
N ASP A 87 5.41 -9.56 20.44
CA ASP A 87 5.40 -10.89 19.86
C ASP A 87 5.16 -10.80 18.33
N VAL A 88 4.86 -11.93 17.66
CA VAL A 88 4.70 -11.99 16.20
C VAL A 88 3.48 -11.19 15.72
N ASP A 89 2.44 -11.11 16.56
CA ASP A 89 1.14 -10.52 16.21
C ASP A 89 0.93 -9.12 16.80
N HIS A 90 1.66 -8.78 17.89
CA HIS A 90 1.48 -7.52 18.61
C HIS A 90 2.69 -6.60 18.46
N ARG A 91 2.46 -5.45 17.85
CA ARG A 91 3.48 -4.41 17.71
C ARG A 91 2.95 -3.05 18.16
N ARG A 92 3.83 -2.26 18.76
CA ARG A 92 3.61 -0.83 18.94
C ARG A 92 4.34 -0.09 17.83
N MET A 93 3.68 0.90 17.25
CA MET A 93 4.25 1.75 16.21
C MET A 93 4.31 3.19 16.69
N SER A 94 5.38 3.88 16.34
CA SER A 94 5.53 5.32 16.53
C SER A 94 5.99 5.99 15.25
N VAL A 95 5.52 7.20 15.02
CA VAL A 95 5.93 8.05 13.89
C VAL A 95 7.10 8.92 14.36
N ASP A 96 8.30 8.67 13.84
CA ASP A 96 9.51 9.41 14.17
C ASP A 96 9.74 10.58 13.18
N ALA A 97 9.22 10.48 11.94
CA ALA A 97 9.25 11.55 10.94
C ALA A 97 8.03 11.46 10.01
N ILE A 98 7.43 12.62 9.73
CA ILE A 98 6.36 12.76 8.74
C ILE A 98 7.01 13.07 7.40
N GLY A 99 6.66 12.28 6.38
CA GLY A 99 7.21 12.38 5.04
C GLY A 99 6.67 13.55 4.20
N PRO A 100 7.03 13.59 2.92
CA PRO A 100 6.52 14.58 1.99
C PRO A 100 5.07 14.31 1.59
N VAL A 101 4.40 15.35 1.12
CA VAL A 101 3.04 15.29 0.58
C VAL A 101 3.09 15.16 -0.94
N TRP A 102 2.30 14.27 -1.49
CA TRP A 102 2.10 14.09 -2.92
C TRP A 102 1.09 15.11 -3.45
N GLY A 103 1.59 16.28 -3.85
CA GLY A 103 0.77 17.30 -4.51
C GLY A 103 0.86 17.19 -6.04
N ARG A 104 0.33 18.23 -6.72
CA ARG A 104 0.33 18.31 -8.19
C ARG A 104 1.73 18.20 -8.79
N ALA A 105 2.71 18.90 -8.22
CA ALA A 105 4.07 18.93 -8.74
C ALA A 105 4.74 17.55 -8.69
N GLU A 106 4.53 16.81 -7.62
CA GLU A 106 5.07 15.46 -7.42
C GLU A 106 4.42 14.46 -8.38
N VAL A 107 3.09 14.55 -8.59
CA VAL A 107 2.38 13.75 -9.60
C VAL A 107 2.86 14.08 -11.01
N GLU A 108 3.11 15.35 -11.31
CA GLU A 108 3.65 15.77 -12.61
C GLU A 108 5.09 15.28 -12.82
N ALA A 109 5.92 15.28 -11.78
CA ALA A 109 7.27 14.72 -11.82
C ALA A 109 7.27 13.20 -11.92
N ALA A 110 6.32 12.53 -11.26
CA ALA A 110 6.12 11.08 -11.37
C ALA A 110 5.64 10.67 -12.77
N ASP A 111 4.88 11.52 -13.44
CA ASP A 111 4.32 11.33 -14.80
C ASP A 111 3.74 9.91 -15.00
N PRO A 112 2.74 9.47 -14.19
CA PRO A 112 2.14 8.16 -14.37
C PRO A 112 1.51 8.04 -15.76
N ASP A 113 1.82 6.95 -16.45
CA ASP A 113 1.34 6.68 -17.81
C ASP A 113 0.50 5.41 -17.91
N THR A 114 0.20 4.78 -16.78
CA THR A 114 -0.56 3.55 -16.67
C THR A 114 -2.04 3.81 -16.39
N THR A 115 -2.90 2.87 -16.79
CA THR A 115 -4.36 2.96 -16.53
C THR A 115 -4.68 2.96 -15.04
N TRP A 116 -3.89 2.27 -14.22
CA TRP A 116 -4.07 2.24 -12.78
C TRP A 116 -2.96 2.98 -12.06
N VAL A 117 -3.34 3.73 -11.03
CA VAL A 117 -2.42 4.29 -10.05
C VAL A 117 -2.78 3.73 -8.67
N HIS A 118 -1.83 3.04 -8.05
CA HIS A 118 -1.95 2.58 -6.68
C HIS A 118 -1.27 3.60 -5.77
N LEU A 119 -2.05 4.26 -4.95
CA LEU A 119 -1.56 5.17 -3.91
C LEU A 119 -1.32 4.38 -2.63
N ALA A 120 -0.10 4.43 -2.15
CA ALA A 120 0.38 3.71 -0.99
C ALA A 120 0.83 4.68 0.12
N PRO A 121 -0.11 5.37 0.77
CA PRO A 121 0.18 6.31 1.84
C PRO A 121 0.74 5.59 3.06
N LEU A 122 1.55 6.27 3.83
CA LEU A 122 2.00 5.85 5.17
C LEU A 122 1.19 6.55 6.26
N LEU A 123 0.80 7.80 5.98
CA LEU A 123 0.01 8.66 6.86
C LEU A 123 -1.10 9.37 6.04
N ARG A 124 -2.09 9.89 6.75
CA ARG A 124 -3.29 10.54 6.16
C ARG A 124 -2.97 11.71 5.23
N THR A 125 -1.94 12.47 5.53
CA THR A 125 -1.55 13.65 4.75
C THR A 125 -0.71 13.36 3.52
N ASP A 126 -0.29 12.12 3.31
CA ASP A 126 0.59 11.78 2.18
C ASP A 126 -0.06 12.10 0.83
N PHE A 127 -1.37 11.86 0.69
CA PHE A 127 -2.14 12.12 -0.53
C PHE A 127 -3.41 12.92 -0.23
N PRO A 128 -3.38 14.25 -0.38
CA PRO A 128 -4.58 15.08 -0.26
C PRO A 128 -5.63 14.74 -1.33
N ALA A 129 -6.91 15.01 -1.05
CA ALA A 129 -8.03 14.71 -1.95
C ALA A 129 -7.85 15.33 -3.36
N GLU A 130 -7.27 16.53 -3.45
CA GLU A 130 -6.96 17.17 -4.74
C GLU A 130 -5.94 16.39 -5.59
N THR A 131 -5.09 15.59 -4.98
CA THR A 131 -4.16 14.69 -5.71
C THR A 131 -4.91 13.53 -6.34
N LEU A 132 -5.85 12.94 -5.62
CA LEU A 132 -6.71 11.88 -6.15
C LEU A 132 -7.61 12.41 -7.25
N ALA A 133 -8.21 13.60 -7.06
CA ALA A 133 -8.99 14.28 -8.06
C ALA A 133 -8.19 14.51 -9.35
N LEU A 134 -6.96 15.00 -9.24
CA LEU A 134 -6.06 15.21 -10.38
C LEU A 134 -5.80 13.91 -11.16
N LEU A 135 -5.57 12.80 -10.48
CA LEU A 135 -5.33 11.49 -11.12
C LEU A 135 -6.60 11.00 -11.84
N SER A 136 -7.75 11.09 -11.17
CA SER A 136 -9.05 10.73 -11.76
C SER A 136 -9.40 11.60 -12.96
N GLU A 137 -9.18 12.92 -12.91
CA GLU A 137 -9.37 13.84 -14.04
C GLU A 137 -8.46 13.53 -15.24
N ARG A 138 -7.28 12.97 -14.98
CA ARG A 138 -6.36 12.50 -16.04
C ARG A 138 -6.75 11.13 -16.63
N GLY A 139 -7.81 10.51 -16.10
CA GLY A 139 -8.35 9.24 -16.57
C GLY A 139 -7.73 8.01 -15.97
N HIS A 140 -6.93 8.16 -14.89
CA HIS A 140 -6.43 7.02 -14.13
C HIS A 140 -7.54 6.43 -13.25
N ARG A 141 -7.51 5.12 -13.09
CA ARG A 141 -8.22 4.42 -12.04
C ARG A 141 -7.34 4.41 -10.79
N VAL A 142 -7.92 4.73 -9.65
CA VAL A 142 -7.18 4.95 -8.41
C VAL A 142 -7.47 3.85 -7.40
N ALA A 143 -6.42 3.14 -6.97
CA ALA A 143 -6.44 2.23 -5.83
C ALA A 143 -5.73 2.87 -4.64
N TYR A 144 -6.24 2.66 -3.43
CA TYR A 144 -5.76 3.32 -2.22
C TYR A 144 -5.64 2.36 -1.04
N ASP A 145 -4.52 2.42 -0.30
CA ASP A 145 -4.35 1.69 0.96
C ASP A 145 -4.98 2.44 2.13
N GLY A 146 -5.82 1.76 2.90
CA GLY A 146 -6.62 2.32 3.98
C GLY A 146 -5.86 2.92 5.14
N GLN A 147 -4.60 2.53 5.33
CA GLN A 147 -3.74 3.16 6.34
C GLN A 147 -3.67 4.68 6.16
N GLY A 148 -3.76 5.19 4.93
CA GLY A 148 -3.84 6.61 4.65
C GLY A 148 -5.17 7.27 5.02
N LEU A 149 -6.21 6.50 5.34
CA LEU A 149 -7.43 7.05 5.91
C LEU A 149 -7.34 7.17 7.44
N VAL A 150 -6.78 6.14 8.08
CA VAL A 150 -6.87 6.00 9.53
C VAL A 150 -5.65 6.53 10.29
N ARG A 151 -4.45 6.50 9.72
CA ARG A 151 -3.22 6.89 10.43
C ARG A 151 -3.06 8.40 10.48
N ALA A 152 -3.17 8.97 11.69
CA ALA A 152 -2.98 10.40 11.91
C ALA A 152 -1.53 10.83 11.64
N ASP A 153 -1.36 11.99 11.04
CA ASP A 153 -0.08 12.64 10.72
C ASP A 153 0.54 13.34 11.94
N ARG A 154 0.83 12.57 12.98
CA ARG A 154 1.34 13.09 14.27
C ARG A 154 2.57 12.32 14.74
N LEU A 155 3.62 13.04 15.14
CA LEU A 155 4.80 12.44 15.76
C LEU A 155 4.48 11.77 17.09
N GLY A 156 5.20 10.72 17.43
CA GLY A 156 5.04 9.92 18.62
C GLY A 156 4.22 8.66 18.38
N PRO A 157 3.56 8.10 19.39
CA PRO A 157 2.76 6.88 19.22
C PRO A 157 1.75 7.03 18.09
N LEU A 158 1.68 6.02 17.22
CA LEU A 158 0.72 6.01 16.12
C LEU A 158 -0.70 6.11 16.69
N VAL A 159 -1.47 7.02 16.11
CA VAL A 159 -2.89 7.19 16.41
C VAL A 159 -3.67 6.86 15.15
N GLU A 160 -4.66 6.02 15.30
CA GLU A 160 -5.60 5.67 14.25
C GLU A 160 -7.00 6.17 14.65
N ASP A 161 -7.64 6.85 13.71
CA ASP A 161 -8.99 7.39 13.87
C ASP A 161 -9.67 7.52 12.50
N SER A 162 -10.99 7.76 12.49
CA SER A 162 -11.82 7.89 11.28
C SER A 162 -11.98 9.34 10.78
N HIS A 163 -11.09 10.27 11.14
CA HIS A 163 -11.18 11.68 10.76
C HIS A 163 -10.55 11.98 9.39
N PHE A 164 -10.90 11.26 8.36
CA PHE A 164 -10.44 11.51 6.99
C PHE A 164 -11.46 12.34 6.20
N PRO A 165 -11.01 13.12 5.18
CA PRO A 165 -11.90 13.84 4.28
C PRO A 165 -12.75 12.88 3.45
N ALA A 166 -14.09 12.96 3.57
CA ALA A 166 -14.99 12.04 2.87
C ALA A 166 -14.97 12.19 1.34
N ASP A 167 -14.62 13.36 0.83
CA ASP A 167 -14.47 13.64 -0.61
C ASP A 167 -13.33 12.86 -1.24
N LEU A 168 -12.30 12.47 -0.48
CA LEU A 168 -11.23 11.60 -0.94
C LEU A 168 -11.77 10.29 -1.52
N LEU A 169 -12.80 9.71 -0.89
CA LEU A 169 -13.39 8.43 -1.33
C LEU A 169 -14.05 8.51 -2.70
N THR A 170 -14.52 9.68 -3.11
CA THR A 170 -15.23 9.88 -4.41
C THR A 170 -14.32 9.71 -5.62
N HIS A 171 -13.01 9.69 -5.41
CA HIS A 171 -12.00 9.56 -6.45
C HIS A 171 -11.36 8.17 -6.50
N LEU A 172 -11.84 7.24 -5.66
CA LEU A 172 -11.31 5.88 -5.58
C LEU A 172 -12.10 4.91 -6.44
N ASP A 173 -11.41 4.02 -7.12
CA ASP A 173 -11.97 2.81 -7.74
C ASP A 173 -11.82 1.60 -6.83
N ILE A 174 -10.69 1.50 -6.10
CA ILE A 174 -10.41 0.43 -5.14
C ILE A 174 -9.93 1.03 -3.82
N LEU A 175 -10.53 0.56 -2.72
CA LEU A 175 -10.05 0.79 -1.36
C LEU A 175 -9.68 -0.55 -0.73
N LYS A 176 -8.43 -0.72 -0.31
CA LYS A 176 -8.01 -1.88 0.49
C LYS A 176 -7.88 -1.47 1.95
N LEU A 177 -8.48 -2.23 2.83
CA LEU A 177 -8.41 -2.08 4.29
C LEU A 177 -7.82 -3.35 4.91
N ALA A 178 -7.00 -3.21 5.95
CA ALA A 178 -6.75 -4.29 6.89
C ALA A 178 -7.94 -4.40 7.87
N GLU A 179 -8.06 -5.50 8.59
CA GLU A 179 -9.16 -5.74 9.54
C GLU A 179 -9.29 -4.63 10.59
N ASP A 180 -8.17 -4.24 11.19
CA ASP A 180 -8.09 -3.15 12.17
C ASP A 180 -8.46 -1.80 11.56
N GLU A 181 -7.97 -1.50 10.35
CA GLU A 181 -8.34 -0.29 9.61
C GLU A 181 -9.85 -0.27 9.27
N ALA A 182 -10.41 -1.41 8.90
CA ALA A 182 -11.82 -1.55 8.61
C ALA A 182 -12.70 -1.27 9.83
N VAL A 183 -12.30 -1.77 11.01
CA VAL A 183 -12.97 -1.47 12.29
C VAL A 183 -12.94 0.02 12.60
N VAL A 184 -11.81 0.70 12.40
CA VAL A 184 -11.68 2.15 12.62
C VAL A 184 -12.56 2.94 11.65
N VAL A 185 -12.55 2.60 10.36
CA VAL A 185 -13.36 3.25 9.33
C VAL A 185 -14.86 3.06 9.56
N ALA A 186 -15.25 1.89 10.05
CA ALA A 186 -16.65 1.55 10.33
C ALA A 186 -17.15 2.14 11.66
N ASP A 187 -16.27 2.53 12.57
CA ASP A 187 -16.56 2.77 13.99
C ASP A 187 -17.26 1.53 14.61
N GLY A 188 -16.72 0.34 14.30
CA GLY A 188 -17.25 -0.94 14.72
C GLY A 188 -17.08 -2.06 13.68
N GLU A 189 -18.06 -2.93 13.53
CA GLU A 189 -18.02 -4.02 12.55
C GLU A 189 -18.15 -3.48 11.12
N PHE A 190 -17.27 -3.96 10.23
CA PHE A 190 -17.31 -3.63 8.81
C PHE A 190 -18.19 -4.61 8.06
N ASP A 191 -19.28 -4.13 7.50
CA ASP A 191 -20.27 -4.92 6.77
C ASP A 191 -20.60 -4.32 5.39
N ALA A 192 -21.52 -4.97 4.67
CA ALA A 192 -21.98 -4.50 3.37
C ALA A 192 -22.66 -3.12 3.42
N ALA A 193 -23.29 -2.76 4.54
CA ALA A 193 -23.92 -1.45 4.70
C ALA A 193 -22.87 -0.35 4.87
N VAL A 194 -21.79 -0.63 5.62
CA VAL A 194 -20.64 0.27 5.72
C VAL A 194 -19.97 0.45 4.35
N ALA A 195 -19.71 -0.64 3.63
CA ALA A 195 -19.13 -0.60 2.29
C ALA A 195 -19.98 0.26 1.34
N ALA A 196 -21.29 0.07 1.34
CA ALA A 196 -22.22 0.86 0.53
C ALA A 196 -22.21 2.35 0.92
N ARG A 197 -22.09 2.68 2.21
CA ARG A 197 -22.01 4.08 2.71
C ARG A 197 -20.73 4.77 2.28
N LEU A 198 -19.59 4.05 2.22
CA LEU A 198 -18.33 4.61 1.75
C LEU A 198 -18.35 4.94 0.25
N GLY A 199 -19.17 4.25 -0.54
CA GLY A 199 -19.42 4.56 -1.95
C GLY A 199 -18.26 4.27 -2.89
N VAL A 200 -17.21 3.57 -2.44
CA VAL A 200 -16.11 3.13 -3.30
C VAL A 200 -16.55 1.89 -4.07
N PRO A 201 -16.37 1.85 -5.40
CA PRO A 201 -16.87 0.75 -6.25
C PRO A 201 -16.39 -0.64 -5.84
N GLU A 202 -15.15 -0.76 -5.36
CA GLU A 202 -14.53 -2.02 -4.97
C GLU A 202 -13.78 -1.83 -3.65
N ILE A 203 -14.18 -2.55 -2.59
CA ILE A 203 -13.50 -2.51 -1.29
C ILE A 203 -13.03 -3.91 -0.95
N VAL A 204 -11.74 -4.01 -0.59
CA VAL A 204 -11.11 -5.27 -0.17
C VAL A 204 -10.72 -5.16 1.30
N VAL A 205 -11.28 -6.01 2.15
CA VAL A 205 -10.90 -6.10 3.57
C VAL A 205 -10.08 -7.36 3.79
N THR A 206 -8.84 -7.22 4.25
CA THR A 206 -7.93 -8.35 4.47
C THR A 206 -7.86 -8.74 5.94
N TYR A 207 -7.92 -10.05 6.22
CA TYR A 207 -7.92 -10.68 7.54
C TYR A 207 -6.68 -11.56 7.75
N GLY A 208 -5.53 -11.12 7.29
CA GLY A 208 -4.28 -11.86 7.39
C GLY A 208 -4.39 -13.30 6.87
N SER A 209 -4.13 -14.28 7.73
CA SER A 209 -4.20 -15.72 7.38
C SER A 209 -5.60 -16.26 7.12
N GLU A 210 -6.65 -15.47 7.35
CA GLU A 210 -8.04 -15.85 7.07
C GLU A 210 -8.48 -15.47 5.64
N GLY A 211 -7.66 -14.70 4.90
CA GLY A 211 -7.98 -14.26 3.55
C GLY A 211 -8.58 -12.85 3.50
N CYS A 212 -9.54 -12.63 2.62
CA CYS A 212 -10.16 -11.32 2.47
C CYS A 212 -11.62 -11.40 2.06
N ASP A 213 -12.37 -10.33 2.30
CA ASP A 213 -13.69 -10.07 1.77
C ASP A 213 -13.61 -8.98 0.70
N ILE A 214 -14.31 -9.17 -0.40
CA ILE A 214 -14.38 -8.24 -1.51
C ILE A 214 -15.83 -7.76 -1.63
N HIS A 215 -16.03 -6.46 -1.50
CA HIS A 215 -17.31 -5.79 -1.59
C HIS A 215 -17.40 -5.08 -2.95
N VAL A 216 -18.30 -5.54 -3.82
CA VAL A 216 -18.57 -4.96 -5.14
C VAL A 216 -20.08 -4.99 -5.38
N ASP A 217 -20.66 -3.85 -5.78
CA ASP A 217 -22.08 -3.74 -6.14
C ASP A 217 -23.05 -4.35 -5.09
N GLY A 218 -22.75 -4.14 -3.81
CA GLY A 218 -23.54 -4.66 -2.69
C GLY A 218 -23.38 -6.17 -2.45
N THR A 219 -22.51 -6.83 -3.18
CA THR A 219 -22.19 -8.25 -3.01
C THR A 219 -20.87 -8.39 -2.24
N VAL A 220 -20.83 -9.35 -1.31
CA VAL A 220 -19.59 -9.72 -0.60
C VAL A 220 -19.13 -11.09 -1.07
N SER A 221 -17.88 -11.16 -1.51
CA SER A 221 -17.22 -12.40 -1.91
C SER A 221 -16.06 -12.70 -0.98
N ARG A 222 -16.11 -13.83 -0.27
CA ARG A 222 -15.01 -14.29 0.59
C ARG A 222 -13.98 -15.06 -0.25
N VAL A 223 -12.71 -14.65 -0.14
CA VAL A 223 -11.55 -15.35 -0.71
C VAL A 223 -10.66 -15.82 0.43
N PRO A 224 -10.53 -17.14 0.68
CA PRO A 224 -9.66 -17.65 1.72
C PRO A 224 -8.18 -17.37 1.39
N ALA A 225 -7.33 -17.31 2.42
CA ALA A 225 -5.89 -17.28 2.19
C ALA A 225 -5.45 -18.55 1.43
N ALA A 226 -4.49 -18.39 0.52
CA ALA A 226 -4.00 -19.52 -0.30
C ALA A 226 -3.48 -20.66 0.59
N TRP A 227 -2.69 -20.32 1.61
CA TRP A 227 -2.32 -21.19 2.74
C TRP A 227 -1.79 -20.35 3.90
N ARG A 228 -1.76 -20.94 5.09
CA ARG A 228 -1.24 -20.28 6.29
C ARG A 228 0.27 -20.48 6.39
N VAL A 229 0.98 -19.40 6.68
CA VAL A 229 2.41 -19.42 7.02
C VAL A 229 2.51 -18.94 8.46
N LEU A 230 3.03 -19.80 9.35
CA LEU A 230 3.14 -19.55 10.78
C LEU A 230 4.55 -19.11 11.14
N ASP A 231 4.70 -18.45 12.28
CA ASP A 231 5.99 -18.06 12.88
C ASP A 231 6.87 -17.20 11.95
N VAL A 232 6.23 -16.34 11.15
CA VAL A 232 6.91 -15.44 10.20
C VAL A 232 6.51 -13.99 10.44
N GLN A 233 7.46 -13.10 10.27
CA GLN A 233 7.20 -11.66 10.31
C GLN A 233 6.40 -11.23 9.08
N THR A 234 5.22 -10.64 9.29
CA THR A 234 4.25 -10.30 8.24
C THR A 234 4.39 -8.88 7.71
N THR A 235 5.41 -8.11 8.14
CA THR A 235 5.64 -6.73 7.67
C THR A 235 5.66 -6.68 6.15
N GLY A 236 4.88 -5.76 5.57
CA GLY A 236 4.75 -5.57 4.12
C GLY A 236 3.87 -6.60 3.40
N ALA A 237 3.25 -7.55 4.12
CA ALA A 237 2.31 -8.51 3.49
C ALA A 237 1.11 -7.79 2.87
N GLY A 238 0.55 -6.79 3.57
CA GLY A 238 -0.53 -5.94 3.05
C GLY A 238 -0.12 -5.18 1.79
N ASP A 239 1.06 -4.55 1.80
CA ASP A 239 1.58 -3.80 0.64
C ASP A 239 1.79 -4.71 -0.58
N MET A 240 2.36 -5.91 -0.38
CA MET A 240 2.51 -6.92 -1.44
C MET A 240 1.14 -7.37 -1.97
N PHE A 241 0.19 -7.61 -1.07
CA PHE A 241 -1.15 -8.01 -1.45
C PHE A 241 -1.80 -6.94 -2.33
N THR A 242 -1.83 -5.67 -1.87
CA THR A 242 -2.48 -4.58 -2.60
C THR A 242 -1.83 -4.37 -3.96
N ALA A 243 -0.50 -4.28 -4.02
CA ALA A 243 0.20 -4.07 -5.29
C ALA A 243 -0.04 -5.21 -6.29
N CYS A 244 -0.04 -6.48 -5.82
CA CYS A 244 -0.34 -7.64 -6.65
C CYS A 244 -1.82 -7.65 -7.10
N TYR A 245 -2.73 -7.35 -6.19
CA TYR A 245 -4.16 -7.25 -6.48
C TYR A 245 -4.42 -6.25 -7.60
N VAL A 246 -3.96 -5.01 -7.44
CA VAL A 246 -4.16 -3.93 -8.42
C VAL A 246 -3.49 -4.27 -9.75
N ALA A 247 -2.29 -4.89 -9.76
CA ALA A 247 -1.62 -5.32 -10.98
C ALA A 247 -2.45 -6.36 -11.75
N ASN A 248 -3.06 -7.32 -11.05
CA ASN A 248 -3.95 -8.31 -11.66
C ASN A 248 -5.27 -7.69 -12.14
N ARG A 249 -5.84 -6.72 -11.40
CA ARG A 249 -7.00 -5.93 -11.85
C ARG A 249 -6.66 -5.14 -13.12
N ALA A 250 -5.47 -4.54 -13.19
CA ALA A 250 -4.97 -3.88 -14.39
C ALA A 250 -4.81 -4.83 -15.58
N ALA A 251 -4.46 -6.09 -15.34
CA ALA A 251 -4.40 -7.14 -16.37
C ALA A 251 -5.79 -7.69 -16.78
N GLY A 252 -6.87 -7.21 -16.17
CA GLY A 252 -8.25 -7.59 -16.48
C GLY A 252 -8.78 -8.80 -15.69
N ALA A 253 -8.08 -9.21 -14.63
CA ALA A 253 -8.61 -10.26 -13.76
C ALA A 253 -9.83 -9.77 -12.98
N GLU A 254 -10.81 -10.65 -12.78
CA GLU A 254 -11.93 -10.39 -11.89
C GLU A 254 -11.47 -10.24 -10.43
N PRO A 255 -12.21 -9.51 -9.57
CA PRO A 255 -11.79 -9.19 -8.20
C PRO A 255 -11.39 -10.42 -7.38
N THR A 256 -12.19 -11.50 -7.40
CA THR A 256 -11.89 -12.73 -6.68
C THR A 256 -10.60 -13.39 -7.18
N ARG A 257 -10.41 -13.42 -8.52
CA ARG A 257 -9.18 -13.99 -9.10
C ARG A 257 -7.94 -13.15 -8.77
N ALA A 258 -8.06 -11.82 -8.79
CA ALA A 258 -6.98 -10.93 -8.39
C ALA A 258 -6.57 -11.16 -6.92
N ALA A 259 -7.55 -11.37 -6.03
CA ALA A 259 -7.30 -11.66 -4.61
C ALA A 259 -6.64 -13.04 -4.41
N GLU A 260 -7.07 -14.08 -5.12
CA GLU A 260 -6.41 -15.39 -5.09
C GLU A 260 -4.94 -15.29 -5.47
N LEU A 261 -4.63 -14.63 -6.59
CA LEU A 261 -3.26 -14.44 -7.06
C LEU A 261 -2.41 -13.62 -6.08
N ALA A 262 -2.99 -12.58 -5.49
CA ALA A 262 -2.32 -11.77 -4.47
C ALA A 262 -2.04 -12.58 -3.21
N SER A 263 -3.00 -13.37 -2.75
CA SER A 263 -2.85 -14.27 -1.60
C SER A 263 -1.77 -15.33 -1.83
N GLU A 264 -1.75 -15.96 -3.02
CA GLU A 264 -0.70 -16.91 -3.40
C GLU A 264 0.71 -16.29 -3.38
N LEU A 265 0.84 -15.06 -3.90
CA LEU A 265 2.13 -14.36 -3.89
C LEU A 265 2.59 -14.11 -2.46
N VAL A 266 1.73 -13.52 -1.62
CA VAL A 266 2.07 -13.18 -0.25
C VAL A 266 2.49 -14.43 0.52
N ALA A 267 1.74 -15.52 0.43
CA ALA A 267 2.06 -16.76 1.11
C ALA A 267 3.44 -17.31 0.68
N ARG A 268 3.75 -17.30 -0.62
CA ARG A 268 5.07 -17.72 -1.15
C ARG A 268 6.22 -16.83 -0.63
N GLU A 269 6.02 -15.53 -0.57
CA GLU A 269 7.06 -14.60 -0.09
C GLU A 269 7.26 -14.73 1.43
N LEU A 270 6.21 -14.98 2.19
CA LEU A 270 6.32 -15.30 3.61
C LEU A 270 7.05 -16.62 3.86
N GLU A 271 6.77 -17.68 3.09
CA GLU A 271 7.51 -18.94 3.16
C GLU A 271 9.01 -18.79 2.90
N LYS A 272 9.39 -17.96 1.92
CA LYS A 272 10.81 -17.68 1.65
C LYS A 272 11.50 -17.08 2.87
N ARG A 273 10.83 -16.21 3.64
CA ARG A 273 11.39 -15.62 4.87
C ARG A 273 11.69 -16.66 5.95
N LEU A 274 10.88 -17.71 6.07
CA LEU A 274 11.13 -18.82 7.01
C LEU A 274 12.43 -19.57 6.68
N HIS A 275 12.76 -19.71 5.39
CA HIS A 275 13.92 -20.49 4.96
C HIS A 275 15.23 -19.70 4.98
N VAL A 276 15.18 -18.38 4.96
CA VAL A 276 16.38 -17.50 4.93
C VAL A 276 16.83 -17.08 6.32
N GLY A 277 16.05 -17.35 7.37
CA GLY A 277 16.43 -17.08 8.77
C GLY A 277 16.70 -15.62 9.06
N SER A 278 15.68 -14.84 9.12
CA SER A 278 15.57 -13.39 9.39
C SER A 278 15.30 -12.51 8.16
N PRO A 279 14.39 -11.59 8.28
CA PRO A 279 13.99 -10.79 7.13
C PRO A 279 14.88 -9.56 7.01
N ASP A 280 15.74 -9.55 6.04
CA ASP A 280 16.06 -8.29 5.42
C ASP A 280 14.90 -7.96 4.46
N PRO A 281 14.15 -6.89 4.67
CA PRO A 281 13.05 -6.52 3.78
C PRO A 281 13.53 -6.06 2.40
N VAL A 282 14.83 -5.93 2.17
CA VAL A 282 15.42 -5.69 0.83
C VAL A 282 16.86 -6.17 0.79
#